data_5c42e6b6185f60113ad299d3b3981ca6
#
_entry.id   5c42e6b6185f60113ad299d3b3981ca6
#
_cell.length_a   1.000
_cell.length_b   1.000
_cell.length_c   1.000
_cell.angle_alpha   90.00
_cell.angle_beta   90.00
_cell.angle_gamma   90.00
#
_symmetry.space_group_name_H-M   'P 1'
#
loop_
_entity.id
_entity.type
_entity.pdbx_description
1 polymer ?
#
loop_
_entity_poly.entity_id
_entity_poly.type
_entity_poly.pdbx_seq_one_letter_code
_entity_poly.pdbx_strand_id
1 'polypeptide(L)'
;SLVFSIFEFLRGNLLTGFPWNLISYTWAWSIESIQILSLIGAYTLSLISVTFFCLPFLFFQNKIIKKNIFFLLIFLGVFIGNYLYGSYKINNDSYTFDENINVKLVSPSFSLKDYNTQGETLKLKRLIKISDPKKNKKTLFIWPEGIFYESSLQDIEQYKNLFTDKFSENHLIVLGINNYVGSKDLKNQKYFNSLVILNHKLEILSIYNKVNLVPFGEFLPFEKTLSKFGLKKITRGYNSFSPGSIRKVINLGNNFNEKLLLPL
;
A
#
# COMPACT_ATOMS: atom_id res chain seq x y z
N SER A 1 21.28 -11.05 -14.76
CA SER A 1 20.80 -9.93 -13.91
C SER A 1 20.07 -8.87 -14.72
N LEU A 2 20.68 -8.26 -15.76
CA LEU A 2 20.10 -7.13 -16.51
C LEU A 2 18.71 -7.48 -17.09
N VAL A 3 18.59 -8.60 -17.81
CA VAL A 3 17.31 -9.04 -18.41
C VAL A 3 16.23 -9.19 -17.36
N PHE A 4 16.53 -9.83 -16.22
CA PHE A 4 15.58 -9.96 -15.11
C PHE A 4 15.13 -8.59 -14.60
N SER A 5 16.05 -7.66 -14.38
CA SER A 5 15.73 -6.32 -13.85
C SER A 5 14.91 -5.49 -14.83
N ILE A 6 15.14 -5.65 -16.16
CA ILE A 6 14.29 -5.04 -17.19
C ILE A 6 12.86 -5.57 -17.09
N PHE A 7 12.67 -6.89 -16.98
CA PHE A 7 11.32 -7.47 -16.83
C PHE A 7 10.66 -7.07 -15.52
N GLU A 8 11.43 -6.97 -14.43
CA GLU A 8 10.91 -6.48 -13.15
C GLU A 8 10.44 -5.02 -13.25
N PHE A 9 11.22 -4.16 -13.93
CA PHE A 9 10.84 -2.78 -14.23
C PHE A 9 9.58 -2.70 -15.11
N LEU A 10 9.54 -3.47 -16.20
CA LEU A 10 8.38 -3.50 -17.09
C LEU A 10 7.12 -3.95 -16.35
N ARG A 11 7.20 -5.02 -15.55
CA ARG A 11 6.09 -5.48 -14.71
C ARG A 11 5.60 -4.41 -13.75
N GLY A 12 6.52 -3.65 -13.18
CA GLY A 12 6.19 -2.59 -12.24
C GLY A 12 5.61 -1.32 -12.86
N ASN A 13 5.69 -1.15 -14.19
CA ASN A 13 5.30 0.10 -14.85
C ASN A 13 4.28 -0.07 -15.99
N LEU A 14 4.22 -1.24 -16.64
CA LEU A 14 3.27 -1.48 -17.73
C LEU A 14 1.83 -1.63 -17.20
N LEU A 15 0.86 -1.17 -17.98
CA LEU A 15 -0.57 -1.32 -17.71
C LEU A 15 -1.02 -0.74 -16.34
N THR A 16 -0.47 0.40 -15.94
CA THR A 16 -0.58 1.03 -14.61
C THR A 16 0.40 0.50 -13.57
N GLY A 17 1.01 -0.64 -13.84
CA GLY A 17 2.07 -1.25 -13.05
C GLY A 17 1.61 -1.94 -11.77
N PHE A 18 2.43 -2.93 -11.37
CA PHE A 18 2.25 -3.58 -10.06
C PHE A 18 3.63 -3.97 -9.50
N PRO A 19 4.35 -3.01 -8.88
CA PRO A 19 5.71 -3.23 -8.35
C PRO A 19 5.69 -4.01 -7.03
N TRP A 20 4.99 -5.13 -6.99
CA TRP A 20 4.87 -5.98 -5.82
C TRP A 20 6.03 -6.98 -5.75
N ASN A 21 6.56 -7.19 -4.55
CA ASN A 21 7.64 -8.16 -4.30
C ASN A 21 8.88 -7.94 -5.19
N LEU A 22 9.38 -6.71 -5.25
CA LEU A 22 10.67 -6.44 -5.88
C LEU A 22 11.79 -7.13 -5.09
N ILE A 23 12.84 -7.60 -5.77
CA ILE A 23 14.00 -8.24 -5.11
C ILE A 23 14.64 -7.31 -4.08
N SER A 24 14.64 -6.01 -4.32
CA SER A 24 15.12 -5.03 -3.33
C SER A 24 14.43 -5.10 -1.97
N TYR A 25 13.18 -5.57 -1.92
CA TYR A 25 12.44 -5.68 -0.64
C TYR A 25 12.99 -6.78 0.28
N THR A 26 13.79 -7.70 -0.24
CA THR A 26 14.48 -8.71 0.58
C THR A 26 15.45 -8.08 1.60
N TRP A 27 15.85 -6.82 1.41
CA TRP A 27 16.71 -6.08 2.33
C TRP A 27 15.94 -5.37 3.45
N ALA A 28 14.60 -5.39 3.44
CA ALA A 28 13.76 -4.71 4.43
C ALA A 28 13.86 -5.27 5.87
N TRP A 29 14.59 -6.36 6.09
CA TRP A 29 14.93 -6.87 7.41
C TRP A 29 15.88 -5.93 8.19
N SER A 30 16.63 -5.07 7.50
CA SER A 30 17.50 -4.05 8.10
C SER A 30 17.09 -2.68 7.57
N ILE A 31 16.72 -1.79 8.50
CA ILE A 31 16.32 -0.43 8.17
C ILE A 31 17.50 0.37 7.58
N GLU A 32 18.73 0.06 8.00
CA GLU A 32 19.95 0.66 7.46
C GLU A 32 20.16 0.28 6.01
N SER A 33 19.94 -1.01 5.67
CA SER A 33 20.16 -1.53 4.33
C SER A 33 19.22 -0.94 3.28
N ILE A 34 18.05 -0.44 3.69
CA ILE A 34 17.09 0.16 2.76
C ILE A 34 17.22 1.68 2.61
N GLN A 35 18.07 2.36 3.40
CA GLN A 35 18.25 3.82 3.30
C GLN A 35 18.77 4.27 1.93
N ILE A 36 19.53 3.43 1.25
CA ILE A 36 20.05 3.69 -0.11
C ILE A 36 18.94 3.88 -1.14
N LEU A 37 17.73 3.35 -0.89
CA LEU A 37 16.58 3.49 -1.79
C LEU A 37 16.26 4.96 -2.07
N SER A 38 16.53 5.86 -1.13
CA SER A 38 16.34 7.30 -1.31
C SER A 38 17.27 7.90 -2.37
N LEU A 39 18.40 7.27 -2.66
CA LEU A 39 19.39 7.73 -3.65
C LEU A 39 19.25 7.03 -5.00
N ILE A 40 19.10 5.70 -5.01
CA ILE A 40 19.17 4.90 -6.23
C ILE A 40 17.84 4.28 -6.66
N GLY A 41 16.84 4.30 -5.79
CA GLY A 41 15.53 3.68 -6.03
C GLY A 41 15.53 2.14 -5.93
N ALA A 42 14.32 1.57 -5.89
CA ALA A 42 14.12 0.13 -5.66
C ALA A 42 14.60 -0.74 -6.83
N TYR A 43 14.38 -0.32 -8.06
CA TYR A 43 14.79 -1.10 -9.25
C TYR A 43 16.31 -1.20 -9.40
N THR A 44 17.05 -0.13 -9.08
CA THR A 44 18.51 -0.16 -9.10
C THR A 44 19.05 -1.09 -8.02
N LEU A 45 18.47 -1.05 -6.80
CA LEU A 45 18.84 -1.98 -5.73
C LEU A 45 18.52 -3.43 -6.12
N SER A 46 17.39 -3.68 -6.81
CA SER A 46 17.05 -5.01 -7.36
C SER A 46 18.14 -5.49 -8.34
N LEU A 47 18.57 -4.64 -9.29
CA LEU A 47 19.63 -4.97 -10.23
C LEU A 47 20.94 -5.33 -9.52
N ILE A 48 21.37 -4.51 -8.56
CA ILE A 48 22.58 -4.76 -7.77
C ILE A 48 22.46 -6.08 -7.01
N SER A 49 21.32 -6.34 -6.38
CA SER A 49 21.06 -7.54 -5.59
C SER A 49 21.11 -8.80 -6.46
N VAL A 50 20.40 -8.83 -7.59
CA VAL A 50 20.42 -9.97 -8.51
C VAL A 50 21.81 -10.20 -9.07
N THR A 51 22.55 -9.13 -9.38
CA THR A 51 23.94 -9.25 -9.86
C THR A 51 24.82 -9.89 -8.80
N PHE A 52 24.71 -9.43 -7.55
CA PHE A 52 25.48 -9.99 -6.44
C PHE A 52 25.18 -11.47 -6.21
N PHE A 53 23.90 -11.84 -6.12
CA PHE A 53 23.51 -13.25 -5.89
C PHE A 53 23.81 -14.17 -7.06
N CYS A 54 24.06 -13.64 -8.27
CA CYS A 54 24.53 -14.40 -9.41
C CYS A 54 26.08 -14.58 -9.45
N LEU A 55 26.84 -13.85 -8.63
CA LEU A 55 28.32 -13.93 -8.66
C LEU A 55 28.87 -15.34 -8.37
N PRO A 56 28.31 -16.14 -7.44
CA PRO A 56 28.80 -17.49 -7.20
C PRO A 56 28.83 -18.36 -8.47
N PHE A 57 27.93 -18.11 -9.44
CA PHE A 57 27.91 -18.84 -10.70
C PHE A 57 29.19 -18.63 -11.55
N LEU A 58 29.87 -17.49 -11.40
CA LEU A 58 31.13 -17.23 -12.08
C LEU A 58 32.25 -18.22 -11.69
N PHE A 59 32.20 -18.78 -10.48
CA PHE A 59 33.16 -19.76 -10.01
C PHE A 59 33.01 -21.11 -10.73
N PHE A 60 31.82 -21.40 -11.25
CA PHE A 60 31.58 -22.62 -12.05
C PHE A 60 31.98 -22.45 -13.52
N GLN A 61 31.90 -21.24 -14.06
CA GLN A 61 32.17 -20.97 -15.48
C GLN A 61 33.61 -20.61 -15.78
N ASN A 62 34.29 -19.86 -14.91
CA ASN A 62 35.60 -19.28 -15.20
C ASN A 62 36.71 -19.90 -14.37
N LYS A 63 37.77 -20.32 -15.04
CA LYS A 63 39.04 -20.79 -14.42
C LYS A 63 39.83 -19.68 -13.71
N ILE A 64 39.47 -18.38 -13.90
CA ILE A 64 40.22 -17.22 -13.36
C ILE A 64 39.65 -16.87 -11.98
N ILE A 65 40.02 -17.64 -10.98
CA ILE A 65 39.55 -17.49 -9.58
C ILE A 65 39.85 -16.09 -9.01
N LYS A 66 41.04 -15.52 -9.30
CA LYS A 66 41.40 -14.20 -8.77
C LYS A 66 40.45 -13.09 -9.23
N LYS A 67 40.00 -13.11 -10.51
CA LYS A 67 39.03 -12.14 -11.04
C LYS A 67 37.67 -12.26 -10.36
N ASN A 68 37.24 -13.49 -10.16
CA ASN A 68 35.96 -13.76 -9.52
C ASN A 68 35.95 -13.31 -8.05
N ILE A 69 37.04 -13.55 -7.31
CA ILE A 69 37.23 -13.06 -5.96
C ILE A 69 37.22 -11.54 -5.92
N PHE A 70 37.89 -10.86 -6.86
CA PHE A 70 37.90 -9.42 -6.95
C PHE A 70 36.49 -8.83 -7.09
N PHE A 71 35.66 -9.38 -7.99
CA PHE A 71 34.26 -8.96 -8.12
C PHE A 71 33.43 -9.21 -6.86
N LEU A 72 33.61 -10.37 -6.22
CA LEU A 72 32.93 -10.69 -4.98
C LEU A 72 33.26 -9.67 -3.88
N LEU A 73 34.54 -9.30 -3.74
CA LEU A 73 34.99 -8.30 -2.76
C LEU A 73 34.43 -6.91 -3.05
N ILE A 74 34.37 -6.49 -4.32
CA ILE A 74 33.72 -5.22 -4.70
C ILE A 74 32.26 -5.20 -4.24
N PHE A 75 31.47 -6.21 -4.59
CA PHE A 75 30.07 -6.25 -4.23
C PHE A 75 29.85 -6.36 -2.73
N LEU A 76 30.68 -7.12 -2.02
CA LEU A 76 30.64 -7.17 -0.57
C LEU A 76 30.93 -5.78 0.04
N GLY A 77 31.91 -5.06 -0.51
CA GLY A 77 32.21 -3.69 -0.14
C GLY A 77 31.05 -2.73 -0.38
N VAL A 78 30.33 -2.89 -1.50
CA VAL A 78 29.11 -2.10 -1.80
C VAL A 78 28.03 -2.34 -0.72
N PHE A 79 27.78 -3.58 -0.32
CA PHE A 79 26.76 -3.86 0.70
C PHE A 79 27.17 -3.41 2.09
N ILE A 80 28.45 -3.57 2.47
CA ILE A 80 28.97 -3.03 3.74
C ILE A 80 28.88 -1.50 3.71
N GLY A 81 29.29 -0.85 2.62
CA GLY A 81 29.18 0.60 2.46
C GLY A 81 27.75 1.10 2.52
N ASN A 82 26.80 0.36 1.91
CA ASN A 82 25.37 0.65 2.02
C ASN A 82 24.88 0.61 3.46
N TYR A 83 25.22 -0.43 4.21
CA TYR A 83 24.85 -0.56 5.62
C TYR A 83 25.42 0.60 6.47
N LEU A 84 26.71 0.91 6.27
CA LEU A 84 27.37 2.02 6.98
C LEU A 84 26.74 3.38 6.64
N TYR A 85 26.44 3.59 5.36
CA TYR A 85 25.70 4.78 4.91
C TYR A 85 24.34 4.91 5.59
N GLY A 86 23.56 3.83 5.61
CA GLY A 86 22.25 3.83 6.25
C GLY A 86 22.31 4.06 7.75
N SER A 87 23.28 3.44 8.42
CA SER A 87 23.54 3.68 9.84
C SER A 87 23.91 5.13 10.12
N TYR A 88 24.81 5.69 9.30
CA TYR A 88 25.18 7.11 9.41
C TYR A 88 23.96 8.02 9.22
N LYS A 89 23.15 7.76 8.18
CA LYS A 89 21.98 8.56 7.87
C LYS A 89 20.96 8.54 9.01
N ILE A 90 20.61 7.36 9.53
CA ILE A 90 19.64 7.22 10.62
C ILE A 90 20.11 7.96 11.88
N ASN A 91 21.41 7.88 12.20
CA ASN A 91 21.92 8.48 13.41
C ASN A 91 22.07 10.01 13.32
N ASN A 92 22.16 10.57 12.11
CA ASN A 92 22.35 12.02 11.91
C ASN A 92 21.09 12.75 11.44
N ASP A 93 20.06 12.03 10.98
CA ASP A 93 18.80 12.66 10.61
C ASP A 93 18.03 13.07 11.88
N SER A 94 17.71 14.37 11.99
CA SER A 94 16.83 14.88 13.03
C SER A 94 15.39 14.87 12.54
N TYR A 95 14.52 14.20 13.28
CA TYR A 95 13.08 14.18 13.00
C TYR A 95 12.38 15.10 14.00
N THR A 96 11.54 15.99 13.50
CA THR A 96 10.60 16.76 14.31
C THR A 96 9.21 16.12 14.20
N PHE A 97 8.59 15.84 15.33
CA PHE A 97 7.23 15.33 15.40
C PHE A 97 6.28 16.47 15.74
N ASP A 98 5.13 16.52 15.09
CA ASP A 98 4.04 17.37 15.54
C ASP A 98 3.31 16.68 16.70
N GLU A 99 3.42 17.25 17.89
CA GLU A 99 2.81 16.71 19.11
C GLU A 99 1.28 16.96 19.19
N ASN A 100 0.77 17.82 18.30
CA ASN A 100 -0.65 18.23 18.33
C ASN A 100 -1.58 17.13 17.74
N ILE A 101 -1.05 16.25 16.89
CA ILE A 101 -1.85 15.22 16.21
C ILE A 101 -1.21 13.85 16.41
N ASN A 102 -2.01 12.91 16.91
CA ASN A 102 -1.62 11.52 16.93
C ASN A 102 -2.07 10.84 15.63
N VAL A 103 -1.17 10.13 14.97
CA VAL A 103 -1.52 9.24 13.84
C VAL A 103 -1.43 7.80 14.33
N LYS A 104 -2.54 7.07 14.27
CA LYS A 104 -2.60 5.68 14.70
C LYS A 104 -2.89 4.75 13.52
N LEU A 105 -1.86 4.06 13.08
CA LEU A 105 -1.99 2.97 12.10
C LEU A 105 -2.53 1.73 12.83
N VAL A 106 -3.67 1.22 12.36
CA VAL A 106 -4.35 0.09 13.01
C VAL A 106 -4.13 -1.16 12.17
N SER A 107 -3.39 -2.13 12.73
CA SER A 107 -3.15 -3.44 12.10
C SER A 107 -3.80 -4.54 12.95
N PRO A 108 -4.97 -5.05 12.55
CA PRO A 108 -5.74 -6.00 13.36
C PRO A 108 -5.25 -7.45 13.28
N SER A 109 -4.28 -7.75 12.39
CA SER A 109 -3.74 -9.10 12.15
C SER A 109 -4.85 -10.15 11.96
N PHE A 110 -5.80 -9.88 11.07
CA PHE A 110 -6.82 -10.85 10.70
C PHE A 110 -6.20 -12.03 9.95
N SER A 111 -6.51 -13.25 10.37
CA SER A 111 -6.17 -14.44 9.60
C SER A 111 -7.10 -14.60 8.39
N LEU A 112 -6.67 -15.37 7.38
CA LEU A 112 -7.56 -15.73 6.25
C LEU A 112 -8.84 -16.42 6.72
N LYS A 113 -8.78 -17.18 7.82
CA LYS A 113 -9.96 -17.79 8.44
C LYS A 113 -10.91 -16.71 8.96
N ASP A 114 -10.39 -15.70 9.65
CA ASP A 114 -11.21 -14.60 10.17
C ASP A 114 -11.94 -13.85 9.04
N TYR A 115 -11.23 -13.62 7.91
CA TYR A 115 -11.84 -13.00 6.74
C TYR A 115 -13.02 -13.79 6.18
N ASN A 116 -12.93 -15.11 6.18
CA ASN A 116 -13.95 -15.97 5.56
C ASN A 116 -15.10 -16.33 6.52
N THR A 117 -14.90 -16.23 7.82
CA THR A 117 -15.89 -16.72 8.81
C THR A 117 -16.50 -15.64 9.68
N GLN A 118 -15.86 -14.48 9.81
CA GLN A 118 -16.37 -13.39 10.64
C GLN A 118 -17.08 -12.33 9.80
N GLY A 119 -18.30 -11.97 10.16
CA GLY A 119 -19.02 -10.86 9.55
C GLY A 119 -18.33 -9.50 9.79
N GLU A 120 -18.63 -8.53 8.94
CA GLU A 120 -18.03 -7.17 9.01
C GLU A 120 -18.21 -6.51 10.38
N THR A 121 -19.37 -6.64 11.01
CA THR A 121 -19.65 -6.05 12.33
C THR A 121 -18.64 -6.51 13.39
N LEU A 122 -18.27 -7.80 13.41
CA LEU A 122 -17.27 -8.31 14.37
C LEU A 122 -15.88 -7.77 14.09
N LYS A 123 -15.50 -7.67 12.82
CA LYS A 123 -14.23 -7.07 12.40
C LYS A 123 -14.15 -5.61 12.81
N LEU A 124 -15.23 -4.84 12.60
CA LEU A 124 -15.31 -3.44 13.00
C LEU A 124 -15.20 -3.27 14.52
N LYS A 125 -15.90 -4.08 15.30
CA LYS A 125 -15.78 -4.06 16.78
C LYS A 125 -14.33 -4.33 17.21
N ARG A 126 -13.64 -5.28 16.56
CA ARG A 126 -12.24 -5.57 16.86
C ARG A 126 -11.32 -4.40 16.48
N LEU A 127 -11.52 -3.78 15.31
CA LEU A 127 -10.78 -2.59 14.89
C LEU A 127 -10.97 -1.43 15.86
N ILE A 128 -12.22 -1.13 16.25
CA ILE A 128 -12.52 -0.09 17.21
C ILE A 128 -11.83 -0.36 18.56
N LYS A 129 -11.87 -1.61 19.03
CA LYS A 129 -11.17 -2.02 20.26
C LYS A 129 -9.67 -1.80 20.20
N ILE A 130 -9.01 -2.19 19.08
CA ILE A 130 -7.58 -2.01 18.87
C ILE A 130 -7.23 -0.52 18.68
N SER A 131 -8.12 0.23 18.03
CA SER A 131 -7.98 1.68 17.89
C SER A 131 -7.92 2.40 19.23
N ASP A 132 -8.59 1.88 20.25
CA ASP A 132 -8.60 2.44 21.62
C ASP A 132 -8.67 3.98 21.62
N PRO A 133 -9.76 4.58 21.06
CA PRO A 133 -9.85 6.01 20.89
C PRO A 133 -9.95 6.73 22.24
N LYS A 134 -9.09 7.73 22.45
CA LYS A 134 -9.10 8.60 23.63
C LYS A 134 -9.79 9.91 23.28
N LYS A 135 -11.01 10.14 23.78
CA LYS A 135 -11.89 11.26 23.40
C LYS A 135 -11.25 12.65 23.50
N ASN A 136 -10.26 12.82 24.36
CA ASN A 136 -9.54 14.08 24.59
C ASN A 136 -8.27 14.27 23.75
N LYS A 137 -7.92 13.32 22.86
CA LYS A 137 -6.72 13.39 22.02
C LYS A 137 -7.12 13.50 20.57
N LYS A 138 -6.58 14.51 19.85
CA LYS A 138 -6.71 14.59 18.41
C LYS A 138 -5.99 13.41 17.77
N THR A 139 -6.72 12.55 17.07
CA THR A 139 -6.16 11.33 16.50
C THR A 139 -6.73 11.05 15.11
N LEU A 140 -5.82 10.85 14.15
CA LEU A 140 -6.12 10.33 12.84
C LEU A 140 -5.92 8.80 12.87
N PHE A 141 -6.99 8.05 12.80
CA PHE A 141 -6.95 6.60 12.69
C PHE A 141 -6.85 6.19 11.23
N ILE A 142 -5.87 5.38 10.88
CA ILE A 142 -5.72 4.82 9.54
C ILE A 142 -5.96 3.32 9.64
N TRP A 143 -7.07 2.88 9.06
CA TRP A 143 -7.50 1.50 9.05
C TRP A 143 -7.06 0.80 7.75
N PRO A 144 -6.83 -0.53 7.78
CA PRO A 144 -6.39 -1.27 6.62
C PRO A 144 -7.47 -1.36 5.53
N GLU A 145 -7.01 -1.61 4.31
CA GLU A 145 -7.86 -1.94 3.17
C GLU A 145 -8.57 -3.30 3.37
N GLY A 146 -9.72 -3.48 2.73
CA GLY A 146 -10.41 -4.76 2.66
C GLY A 146 -11.23 -5.13 3.91
N ILE A 147 -11.49 -4.20 4.83
CA ILE A 147 -12.34 -4.46 5.99
C ILE A 147 -13.81 -4.56 5.57
N PHE A 148 -14.24 -3.64 4.71
CA PHE A 148 -15.57 -3.60 4.15
C PHE A 148 -15.59 -4.37 2.81
N TYR A 149 -15.85 -5.68 2.87
CA TYR A 149 -15.87 -6.53 1.68
C TYR A 149 -17.30 -6.91 1.24
N GLU A 150 -18.28 -6.78 2.14
CA GLU A 150 -19.71 -6.97 1.86
C GLU A 150 -20.43 -5.64 1.64
N SER A 151 -20.00 -4.59 2.37
CA SER A 151 -20.62 -3.27 2.35
C SER A 151 -19.84 -2.30 1.44
N SER A 152 -20.59 -1.40 0.84
CA SER A 152 -20.06 -0.26 0.10
C SER A 152 -20.13 1.03 0.92
N LEU A 153 -19.58 2.11 0.40
CA LEU A 153 -19.64 3.42 1.05
C LEU A 153 -21.09 3.87 1.29
N GLN A 154 -22.01 3.49 0.41
CA GLN A 154 -23.42 3.81 0.51
C GLN A 154 -24.11 3.10 1.69
N ASP A 155 -23.53 2.00 2.15
CA ASP A 155 -24.09 1.18 3.24
C ASP A 155 -23.45 1.51 4.60
N ILE A 156 -22.45 2.41 4.65
CA ILE A 156 -21.61 2.62 5.85
C ILE A 156 -22.43 3.15 7.04
N GLU A 157 -23.54 3.84 6.79
CA GLU A 157 -24.35 4.45 7.84
C GLU A 157 -24.98 3.41 8.79
N GLN A 158 -25.15 2.16 8.35
CA GLN A 158 -25.63 1.06 9.19
C GLN A 158 -24.74 0.81 10.42
N TYR A 159 -23.47 1.23 10.36
CA TYR A 159 -22.50 1.06 11.45
C TYR A 159 -22.39 2.29 12.38
N LYS A 160 -23.18 3.36 12.15
CA LYS A 160 -23.07 4.65 12.84
C LYS A 160 -23.00 4.53 14.36
N ASN A 161 -23.87 3.73 14.95
CA ASN A 161 -23.92 3.55 16.40
C ASN A 161 -22.61 2.98 16.98
N LEU A 162 -21.91 2.11 16.24
CA LEU A 162 -20.64 1.56 16.70
C LEU A 162 -19.53 2.64 16.79
N PHE A 163 -19.63 3.68 15.96
CA PHE A 163 -18.65 4.74 15.90
C PHE A 163 -18.96 5.86 16.89
N THR A 164 -20.21 6.36 16.91
CA THR A 164 -20.60 7.49 17.75
C THR A 164 -20.39 7.24 19.24
N ASP A 165 -20.51 5.99 19.70
CA ASP A 165 -20.28 5.62 21.10
C ASP A 165 -18.78 5.70 21.51
N LYS A 166 -17.88 5.47 20.58
CA LYS A 166 -16.44 5.29 20.85
C LYS A 166 -15.59 6.46 20.39
N PHE A 167 -15.91 7.03 19.24
CA PHE A 167 -15.18 8.15 18.68
C PHE A 167 -15.79 9.50 19.07
N SER A 168 -15.03 10.57 18.97
CA SER A 168 -15.43 11.95 19.28
C SER A 168 -15.03 12.89 18.16
N GLU A 169 -15.39 14.17 18.27
CA GLU A 169 -15.02 15.24 17.32
C GLU A 169 -13.49 15.40 17.13
N ASN A 170 -12.70 14.91 18.08
CA ASN A 170 -11.24 14.89 18.00
C ASN A 170 -10.69 13.74 17.12
N HIS A 171 -11.54 12.94 16.49
CA HIS A 171 -11.13 11.78 15.74
C HIS A 171 -11.53 11.88 14.27
N LEU A 172 -10.58 11.54 13.40
CA LEU A 172 -10.82 11.24 12.00
C LEU A 172 -10.44 9.80 11.70
N ILE A 173 -11.20 9.17 10.82
CA ILE A 173 -10.97 7.78 10.42
C ILE A 173 -10.75 7.74 8.92
N VAL A 174 -9.58 7.24 8.51
CA VAL A 174 -9.22 6.97 7.13
C VAL A 174 -9.35 5.48 6.90
N LEU A 175 -10.13 5.08 5.91
CA LEU A 175 -10.33 3.67 5.58
C LEU A 175 -10.51 3.42 4.08
N GLY A 176 -10.18 2.22 3.64
CA GLY A 176 -10.45 1.73 2.29
C GLY A 176 -11.83 1.08 2.22
N ILE A 177 -12.63 1.47 1.23
CA ILE A 177 -13.98 0.93 1.01
C ILE A 177 -14.35 0.99 -0.46
N ASN A 178 -15.14 0.02 -0.91
CA ASN A 178 -15.71 0.07 -2.25
C ASN A 178 -16.78 1.17 -2.34
N ASN A 179 -16.74 1.91 -3.44
CA ASN A 179 -17.70 2.97 -3.73
C ASN A 179 -18.29 2.75 -5.12
N TYR A 180 -19.52 3.15 -5.35
CA TYR A 180 -20.10 3.11 -6.68
C TYR A 180 -20.84 4.41 -6.99
N VAL A 181 -20.85 4.77 -8.30
CA VAL A 181 -21.53 5.96 -8.82
C VAL A 181 -22.34 5.54 -10.04
N GLY A 182 -23.58 6.01 -10.12
CA GLY A 182 -24.50 5.75 -11.22
C GLY A 182 -25.84 5.20 -10.75
N SER A 183 -26.74 4.95 -11.70
CA SER A 183 -28.08 4.39 -11.42
C SER A 183 -28.00 2.95 -10.91
N LYS A 184 -29.06 2.47 -10.24
CA LYS A 184 -29.16 1.08 -9.74
C LYS A 184 -29.06 0.01 -10.84
N ASP A 185 -29.10 0.39 -12.11
CA ASP A 185 -28.88 -0.52 -13.22
C ASP A 185 -27.42 -0.93 -13.30
N LEU A 186 -27.12 -2.18 -13.00
CA LEU A 186 -25.78 -2.78 -12.94
C LEU A 186 -24.93 -2.52 -14.20
N LYS A 187 -25.54 -2.25 -15.36
CA LYS A 187 -24.83 -1.99 -16.62
C LYS A 187 -24.14 -0.63 -16.68
N ASN A 188 -24.62 0.38 -15.93
CA ASN A 188 -24.11 1.75 -15.95
C ASN A 188 -23.44 2.19 -14.66
N GLN A 189 -23.29 1.29 -13.70
CA GLN A 189 -22.60 1.55 -12.44
C GLN A 189 -21.08 1.52 -12.64
N LYS A 190 -20.40 2.56 -12.16
CA LYS A 190 -18.94 2.57 -12.03
C LYS A 190 -18.56 2.23 -10.59
N TYR A 191 -17.70 1.25 -10.43
CA TYR A 191 -17.17 0.83 -9.15
C TYR A 191 -15.78 1.39 -8.95
N PHE A 192 -15.48 1.86 -7.75
CA PHE A 192 -14.19 2.43 -7.39
C PHE A 192 -13.65 1.74 -6.14
N ASN A 193 -12.36 1.48 -6.12
CA ASN A 193 -11.62 1.22 -4.89
C ASN A 193 -11.28 2.59 -4.31
N SER A 194 -11.84 2.91 -3.15
CA SER A 194 -11.80 4.27 -2.61
C SER A 194 -11.20 4.28 -1.21
N LEU A 195 -10.45 5.36 -0.93
CA LEU A 195 -10.07 5.75 0.40
C LEU A 195 -10.98 6.90 0.82
N VAL A 196 -11.58 6.78 1.99
CA VAL A 196 -12.47 7.80 2.54
C VAL A 196 -11.99 8.31 3.87
N ILE A 197 -12.25 9.56 4.14
CA ILE A 197 -12.02 10.21 5.43
C ILE A 197 -13.38 10.52 6.03
N LEU A 198 -13.60 9.99 7.22
CA LEU A 198 -14.84 10.09 7.96
C LEU A 198 -14.61 10.78 9.31
N ASN A 199 -15.59 11.53 9.77
CA ASN A 199 -15.62 11.97 11.16
C ASN A 199 -16.25 10.91 12.07
N HIS A 200 -16.37 11.21 13.36
CA HIS A 200 -16.95 10.31 14.38
C HIS A 200 -18.43 9.97 14.16
N LYS A 201 -19.14 10.74 13.32
CA LYS A 201 -20.55 10.48 12.95
C LYS A 201 -20.69 9.71 11.64
N LEU A 202 -19.57 9.24 11.06
CA LEU A 202 -19.46 8.65 9.73
C LEU A 202 -19.85 9.60 8.59
N GLU A 203 -19.84 10.92 8.82
CA GLU A 203 -20.00 11.89 7.76
C GLU A 203 -18.74 11.91 6.89
N ILE A 204 -18.92 11.88 5.59
CA ILE A 204 -17.83 11.81 4.61
C ILE A 204 -17.22 13.20 4.43
N LEU A 205 -15.98 13.36 4.86
CA LEU A 205 -15.23 14.59 4.67
C LEU A 205 -14.51 14.62 3.32
N SER A 206 -14.02 13.49 2.86
CA SER A 206 -13.36 13.37 1.58
C SER A 206 -13.42 11.96 1.03
N ILE A 207 -13.43 11.85 -0.31
CA ILE A 207 -13.31 10.60 -1.05
C ILE A 207 -12.16 10.73 -2.03
N TYR A 208 -11.28 9.73 -2.04
CA TYR A 208 -10.27 9.54 -3.05
C TYR A 208 -10.47 8.19 -3.73
N ASN A 209 -10.71 8.21 -5.03
CA ASN A 209 -10.81 7.00 -5.83
C ASN A 209 -9.41 6.64 -6.36
N LYS A 210 -8.99 5.40 -6.17
CA LYS A 210 -7.69 4.90 -6.60
C LYS A 210 -7.49 5.12 -8.09
N VAL A 211 -6.37 5.76 -8.45
CA VAL A 211 -6.05 6.12 -9.84
C VAL A 211 -5.35 4.97 -10.56
N ASN A 212 -4.31 4.42 -9.95
CA ASN A 212 -3.54 3.32 -10.52
C ASN A 212 -4.12 1.98 -10.04
N LEU A 213 -4.93 1.36 -10.85
CA LEU A 213 -5.53 0.07 -10.55
C LEU A 213 -4.55 -1.07 -10.85
N VAL A 214 -4.65 -2.16 -10.08
CA VAL A 214 -3.83 -3.36 -10.28
C VAL A 214 -4.31 -4.12 -11.52
N PRO A 215 -3.44 -4.27 -12.56
CA PRO A 215 -3.80 -5.02 -13.75
C PRO A 215 -4.14 -6.48 -13.42
N PHE A 216 -5.17 -7.02 -14.08
CA PHE A 216 -5.73 -8.36 -13.87
C PHE A 216 -6.33 -8.62 -12.49
N GLY A 217 -5.97 -7.81 -11.48
CA GLY A 217 -6.56 -7.86 -10.14
C GLY A 217 -7.82 -6.99 -10.05
N GLU A 218 -7.68 -5.70 -10.21
CA GLU A 218 -8.77 -4.73 -10.04
C GLU A 218 -9.49 -4.42 -11.35
N PHE A 219 -8.82 -4.58 -12.49
CA PHE A 219 -9.42 -4.48 -13.82
C PHE A 219 -8.79 -5.48 -14.78
N LEU A 220 -9.49 -5.81 -15.85
CA LEU A 220 -8.98 -6.63 -16.94
C LEU A 220 -8.46 -5.72 -18.06
N PRO A 221 -7.13 -5.67 -18.30
CA PRO A 221 -6.59 -4.94 -19.44
C PRO A 221 -7.20 -5.50 -20.74
N PHE A 222 -7.47 -4.62 -21.70
CA PHE A 222 -8.10 -5.03 -22.99
C PHE A 222 -9.35 -5.89 -22.82
N GLU A 223 -10.21 -5.57 -21.86
CA GLU A 223 -11.37 -6.37 -21.44
C GLU A 223 -12.23 -6.82 -22.61
N LYS A 224 -12.49 -5.92 -23.58
CA LYS A 224 -13.29 -6.25 -24.78
C LYS A 224 -12.72 -7.41 -25.61
N THR A 225 -11.42 -7.60 -25.59
CA THR A 225 -10.72 -8.66 -26.34
C THR A 225 -10.54 -9.90 -25.48
N LEU A 226 -10.00 -9.74 -24.28
CA LEU A 226 -9.65 -10.87 -23.42
C LEU A 226 -10.88 -11.62 -22.88
N SER A 227 -11.98 -10.91 -22.65
CA SER A 227 -13.25 -11.55 -22.25
C SER A 227 -13.83 -12.51 -23.31
N LYS A 228 -13.57 -12.25 -24.60
CA LYS A 228 -13.95 -13.16 -25.68
C LYS A 228 -13.24 -14.52 -25.59
N PHE A 229 -12.05 -14.55 -25.01
CA PHE A 229 -11.29 -15.77 -24.74
C PHE A 229 -11.60 -16.38 -23.36
N GLY A 230 -12.66 -15.92 -22.69
CA GLY A 230 -13.07 -16.43 -21.38
C GLY A 230 -12.22 -15.93 -20.20
N LEU A 231 -11.28 -15.01 -20.42
CA LEU A 231 -10.46 -14.45 -19.36
C LEU A 231 -11.27 -13.45 -18.53
N LYS A 232 -11.12 -13.56 -17.21
CA LYS A 232 -11.74 -12.67 -16.22
C LYS A 232 -10.66 -12.15 -15.28
N LYS A 233 -10.96 -11.06 -14.57
CA LYS A 233 -10.05 -10.61 -13.49
C LYS A 233 -9.90 -11.69 -12.41
N ILE A 234 -8.74 -11.70 -11.76
CA ILE A 234 -8.36 -12.75 -10.79
C ILE A 234 -9.14 -12.59 -9.48
N THR A 235 -9.38 -11.35 -9.04
CA THR A 235 -10.06 -11.09 -7.78
C THR A 235 -11.58 -11.29 -7.92
N ARG A 236 -12.18 -11.92 -6.91
CA ARG A 236 -13.63 -12.08 -6.81
C ARG A 236 -14.28 -10.73 -6.46
N GLY A 237 -15.55 -10.57 -6.77
CA GLY A 237 -16.36 -9.39 -6.43
C GLY A 237 -16.89 -8.66 -7.65
N TYR A 238 -17.04 -7.34 -7.52
CA TYR A 238 -17.62 -6.47 -8.56
C TYR A 238 -16.93 -6.61 -9.91
N ASN A 239 -17.57 -6.11 -10.97
CA ASN A 239 -16.97 -5.91 -12.29
C ASN A 239 -15.65 -5.13 -12.16
N SER A 240 -14.90 -4.96 -13.24
CA SER A 240 -13.67 -4.16 -13.22
C SER A 240 -13.89 -2.83 -12.53
N PHE A 241 -12.97 -2.44 -11.64
CA PHE A 241 -12.99 -1.10 -11.06
C PHE A 241 -12.70 -0.06 -12.12
N SER A 242 -13.27 1.13 -11.93
CA SER A 242 -12.97 2.32 -12.73
C SER A 242 -11.84 3.11 -12.06
N PRO A 243 -10.86 3.65 -12.83
CA PRO A 243 -9.82 4.48 -12.25
C PRO A 243 -10.39 5.81 -11.77
N GLY A 244 -9.82 6.34 -10.70
CA GLY A 244 -10.06 7.71 -10.26
C GLY A 244 -9.50 8.72 -11.25
N SER A 245 -9.93 9.98 -11.13
CA SER A 245 -9.57 11.01 -12.10
C SER A 245 -8.24 11.71 -11.79
N ILE A 246 -7.93 11.96 -10.53
CA ILE A 246 -6.76 12.77 -10.14
C ILE A 246 -6.29 12.44 -8.72
N ARG A 247 -4.98 12.54 -8.53
CA ARG A 247 -4.35 12.58 -7.20
C ARG A 247 -4.41 13.99 -6.68
N LYS A 248 -4.85 14.18 -5.45
CA LYS A 248 -4.94 15.49 -4.82
C LYS A 248 -4.57 15.44 -3.35
N VAL A 249 -4.09 16.58 -2.85
CA VAL A 249 -3.93 16.79 -1.42
C VAL A 249 -5.31 16.97 -0.80
N ILE A 250 -5.57 16.27 0.29
CA ILE A 250 -6.82 16.37 1.04
C ILE A 250 -6.58 17.23 2.28
N ASN A 251 -7.43 18.24 2.46
CA ASN A 251 -7.45 19.03 3.69
C ASN A 251 -8.32 18.30 4.72
N LEU A 252 -7.78 18.05 5.90
CA LEU A 252 -8.48 17.34 6.98
C LEU A 252 -9.49 18.20 7.77
N GLY A 253 -9.65 19.46 7.37
CA GLY A 253 -10.60 20.40 7.98
C GLY A 253 -10.02 21.23 9.12
N ASN A 254 -10.83 22.18 9.61
CA ASN A 254 -10.39 23.20 10.55
C ASN A 254 -9.89 22.66 11.90
N ASN A 255 -10.45 21.55 12.37
CA ASN A 255 -10.04 20.97 13.65
C ASN A 255 -8.66 20.31 13.63
N PHE A 256 -8.17 19.92 12.45
CA PHE A 256 -6.88 19.26 12.30
C PHE A 256 -5.82 20.17 11.68
N ASN A 257 -6.22 21.24 10.95
CA ASN A 257 -5.34 22.17 10.23
C ASN A 257 -4.24 21.52 9.36
N GLU A 258 -4.46 20.25 9.01
CA GLU A 258 -3.48 19.39 8.37
C GLU A 258 -3.92 19.02 6.96
N LYS A 259 -2.93 18.71 6.14
CA LYS A 259 -3.13 18.21 4.79
C LYS A 259 -2.64 16.78 4.69
N LEU A 260 -3.48 15.89 4.19
CA LEU A 260 -3.10 14.53 3.88
C LEU A 260 -2.76 14.41 2.40
N LEU A 261 -1.53 14.02 2.10
CA LEU A 261 -1.11 13.68 0.76
C LEU A 261 -1.33 12.18 0.54
N LEU A 262 -2.10 11.85 -0.48
CA LEU A 262 -2.34 10.46 -0.90
C LEU A 262 -1.45 10.14 -2.10
N PRO A 263 -0.38 9.38 -1.92
CA PRO A 263 0.59 9.09 -2.98
C PRO A 263 0.18 7.94 -3.92
N LEU A 264 -0.93 7.29 -3.69
CA LEU A 264 -1.37 6.08 -4.41
C LEU A 264 -1.94 6.32 -5.81
#